data_ee872889af46f883054717081d513ebc
#
_entry.id   ee872889af46f883054717081d513ebc
#
_cell.length_a   1.000
_cell.length_b   1.000
_cell.length_c   1.000
_cell.angle_alpha   90.00
_cell.angle_beta   90.00
_cell.angle_gamma   90.00
#
_symmetry.space_group_name_H-M   'P 1'
#
loop_
_entity.id
_entity.type
_entity.pdbx_description
1 polymer ?
#
loop_
_entity_poly.entity_id
_entity_poly.type
_entity_poly.pdbx_seq_one_letter_code
_entity_poly.pdbx_strand_id
1 'polypeptide(L)'
;TEVQSDDIHQLFLETYLLDRPQLSVGNYQLARDDAVDHLNVMIEGLEGSPTLSGKGAGVVGAFTDAVSSHTGHKIIVVDAEAICYVQLAIDGTRVCGVGRSTDIVHATMSAILSGLGRHSSGYLSAA
;
A
#
# COMPACT_ATOMS: atom_id res chain seq x y z
N THR A 1 14.87 -19.46 9.10
CA THR A 1 14.22 -19.51 7.80
C THR A 1 13.30 -18.32 7.60
N GLU A 2 12.93 -18.06 6.38
CA GLU A 2 12.06 -16.95 6.05
C GLU A 2 10.68 -17.08 6.71
N VAL A 3 10.15 -18.28 6.76
CA VAL A 3 8.85 -18.54 7.37
C VAL A 3 8.88 -18.19 8.85
N GLN A 4 9.93 -18.58 9.54
CA GLN A 4 10.08 -18.25 10.96
C GLN A 4 10.27 -16.75 11.17
N SER A 5 10.96 -16.10 10.25
CA SER A 5 11.16 -14.65 10.31
C SER A 5 9.84 -13.90 10.15
N ASP A 6 9.01 -14.32 9.21
CA ASP A 6 7.69 -13.73 9.00
C ASP A 6 6.78 -13.96 10.20
N ASP A 7 6.82 -15.16 10.79
CA ASP A 7 6.02 -15.48 11.97
C ASP A 7 6.41 -14.61 13.16
N ILE A 8 7.71 -14.41 13.36
CA ILE A 8 8.23 -13.56 14.45
C ILE A 8 7.78 -12.12 14.24
N HIS A 9 7.86 -11.63 13.01
CA HIS A 9 7.44 -10.28 12.67
C HIS A 9 5.96 -10.08 12.94
N GLN A 10 5.15 -11.04 12.55
CA GLN A 10 3.70 -11.00 12.77
C GLN A 10 3.36 -10.99 14.25
N LEU A 11 4.01 -11.84 15.04
CA LEU A 11 3.81 -11.89 16.47
C LEU A 11 4.20 -10.57 17.14
N PHE A 12 5.30 -9.98 16.68
CA PHE A 12 5.75 -8.68 17.20
C PHE A 12 4.69 -7.61 16.95
N LEU A 13 4.15 -7.56 15.74
CA LEU A 13 3.12 -6.58 15.39
C LEU A 13 1.85 -6.78 16.22
N GLU A 14 1.43 -8.02 16.40
CA GLU A 14 0.25 -8.32 17.19
C GLU A 14 0.43 -7.91 18.65
N THR A 15 1.58 -8.22 19.23
CA THR A 15 1.88 -7.84 20.61
C THR A 15 1.93 -6.32 20.75
N TYR A 16 2.55 -5.63 19.80
CA TYR A 16 2.63 -4.18 19.82
C TYR A 16 1.25 -3.54 19.76
N LEU A 17 0.39 -4.03 18.88
CA LEU A 17 -0.95 -3.48 18.70
C LEU A 17 -1.88 -3.75 19.90
N LEU A 18 -1.65 -4.85 20.61
CA LEU A 18 -2.41 -5.16 21.82
C LEU A 18 -2.10 -4.21 22.97
N ASP A 19 -0.84 -3.77 23.08
CA ASP A 19 -0.39 -2.96 24.19
C ASP A 19 -0.51 -1.46 23.93
N ARG A 20 -0.82 -1.04 22.70
CA ARG A 20 -0.82 0.37 22.32
C ARG A 20 -2.06 0.71 21.51
N PRO A 21 -2.49 1.98 21.56
CA PRO A 21 -3.58 2.42 20.68
C PRO A 21 -3.22 2.15 19.23
N GLN A 22 -4.16 1.59 18.50
CA GLN A 22 -3.95 1.31 17.08
C GLN A 22 -4.12 2.60 16.29
N LEU A 23 -3.12 2.92 15.49
CA LEU A 23 -3.18 4.04 14.57
C LEU A 23 -3.78 3.59 13.26
N SER A 24 -4.65 4.39 12.69
CA SER A 24 -5.25 4.07 11.41
C SER A 24 -5.43 5.33 10.58
N VAL A 25 -5.52 5.14 9.27
CA VAL A 25 -5.72 6.23 8.32
C VAL A 25 -7.22 6.46 8.17
N GLY A 26 -7.63 7.69 8.41
CA GLY A 26 -9.01 8.11 8.17
C GLY A 26 -9.16 8.72 6.77
N ASN A 27 -9.91 9.82 6.70
CA ASN A 27 -10.11 10.51 5.43
C ASN A 27 -8.81 11.15 4.95
N TYR A 28 -8.60 11.14 3.64
CA TYR A 28 -7.42 11.77 3.06
C TYR A 28 -7.74 12.44 1.74
N GLN A 29 -6.90 13.40 1.37
CA GLN A 29 -6.94 14.06 0.07
C GLN A 29 -5.53 14.05 -0.50
N LEU A 30 -5.43 13.66 -1.75
CA LEU A 30 -4.16 13.58 -2.45
C LEU A 30 -4.25 14.40 -3.73
N ALA A 31 -3.31 15.33 -3.90
CA ALA A 31 -3.23 16.15 -5.10
C ALA A 31 -1.81 16.12 -5.64
N ARG A 32 -1.67 16.06 -6.94
CA ARG A 32 -0.37 16.05 -7.59
C ARG A 32 -0.14 17.36 -8.35
N ASP A 33 1.01 17.96 -8.13
CA ASP A 33 1.42 19.19 -8.77
C ASP A 33 2.90 19.10 -9.12
N ASP A 34 3.23 19.17 -10.43
CA ASP A 34 4.60 19.10 -10.93
C ASP A 34 5.42 17.94 -10.36
N ALA A 35 4.87 16.74 -10.45
CA ALA A 35 5.49 15.50 -9.96
C ALA A 35 5.66 15.47 -8.44
N VAL A 36 5.04 16.38 -7.71
CA VAL A 36 5.02 16.39 -6.25
C VAL A 36 3.61 16.04 -5.78
N ASP A 37 3.51 15.03 -4.94
CA ASP A 37 2.26 14.67 -4.31
C ASP A 37 2.08 15.46 -3.03
N HIS A 38 0.91 16.07 -2.87
CA HIS A 38 0.50 16.77 -1.66
C HIS A 38 -0.58 15.95 -0.99
N LEU A 39 -0.34 15.56 0.25
CA LEU A 39 -1.25 14.69 0.99
C LEU A 39 -1.74 15.39 2.25
N ASN A 40 -3.06 15.38 2.43
CA ASN A 40 -3.68 15.72 3.70
C ASN A 40 -4.38 14.47 4.20
N VAL A 41 -4.03 14.00 5.39
CA VAL A 41 -4.53 12.72 5.89
C VAL A 41 -4.86 12.83 7.37
N MET A 42 -6.03 12.33 7.74
CA MET A 42 -6.43 12.26 9.14
C MET A 42 -5.92 10.96 9.74
N ILE A 43 -5.29 11.04 10.91
CA ILE A 43 -4.81 9.85 11.63
C ILE A 43 -5.69 9.63 12.84
N GLU A 44 -6.35 8.49 12.85
CA GLU A 44 -7.15 8.05 13.99
C GLU A 44 -6.26 7.28 14.97
N GLY A 45 -6.50 7.48 16.25
CA GLY A 45 -5.67 6.85 17.29
C GLY A 45 -4.66 7.81 17.91
N LEU A 46 -4.39 8.94 17.27
CA LEU A 46 -3.65 10.03 17.88
C LEU A 46 -4.62 10.97 18.57
N GLU A 47 -4.15 11.63 19.63
CA GLU A 47 -5.00 12.57 20.37
C GLU A 47 -5.52 13.67 19.45
N GLY A 48 -6.85 13.84 19.45
CA GLY A 48 -7.49 14.86 18.64
C GLY A 48 -7.71 14.48 17.19
N SER A 49 -7.36 13.27 16.79
CA SER A 49 -7.48 12.78 15.41
C SER A 49 -7.02 13.83 14.39
N PRO A 50 -5.74 14.24 14.45
CA PRO A 50 -5.25 15.35 13.65
C PRO A 50 -5.22 15.04 12.16
N THR A 51 -5.36 16.10 11.35
CA THR A 51 -5.12 16.04 9.93
C THR A 51 -3.68 16.48 9.67
N LEU A 52 -2.89 15.57 9.11
CA LEU A 52 -1.49 15.83 8.82
C LEU A 52 -1.33 16.22 7.36
N SER A 53 -0.35 17.07 7.08
CA SER A 53 -0.05 17.50 5.71
C SER A 53 1.40 17.19 5.39
N GLY A 54 1.62 16.62 4.20
CA GLY A 54 2.95 16.31 3.74
C GLY A 54 3.03 16.36 2.23
N LYS A 55 4.24 16.41 1.72
CA LYS A 55 4.51 16.43 0.29
C LYS A 55 5.74 15.60 -0.02
N GLY A 56 5.75 14.98 -1.19
CA GLY A 56 6.87 14.16 -1.61
C GLY A 56 6.72 13.69 -3.04
N ALA A 57 7.70 12.97 -3.53
CA ALA A 57 7.72 12.44 -4.89
C ALA A 57 6.97 11.12 -4.95
N GLY A 58 5.77 11.04 -4.41
CA GLY A 58 4.94 9.85 -4.35
C GLY A 58 4.18 9.83 -3.05
N VAL A 59 3.18 8.95 -2.97
CA VAL A 59 2.31 8.86 -1.78
C VAL A 59 3.10 8.47 -0.54
N VAL A 60 4.01 7.51 -0.66
CA VAL A 60 4.81 7.04 0.49
C VAL A 60 5.67 8.18 1.03
N GLY A 61 6.33 8.92 0.15
CA GLY A 61 7.14 10.07 0.55
C GLY A 61 6.29 11.17 1.19
N ALA A 62 5.15 11.47 0.59
CA ALA A 62 4.25 12.49 1.11
C ALA A 62 3.71 12.10 2.50
N PHE A 63 3.33 10.84 2.68
CA PHE A 63 2.83 10.37 3.97
C PHE A 63 3.92 10.38 5.03
N THR A 64 5.11 9.91 4.68
CA THR A 64 6.26 9.90 5.58
C THR A 64 6.62 11.32 6.02
N ASP A 65 6.57 12.27 5.08
CA ASP A 65 6.80 13.68 5.38
C ASP A 65 5.75 14.22 6.35
N ALA A 66 4.49 13.90 6.13
CA ALA A 66 3.40 14.34 6.99
C ALA A 66 3.58 13.84 8.43
N VAL A 67 3.89 12.57 8.60
CA VAL A 67 4.07 11.97 9.94
C VAL A 67 5.32 12.51 10.59
N SER A 68 6.41 12.61 9.85
CA SER A 68 7.68 13.16 10.38
C SER A 68 7.51 14.59 10.89
N SER A 69 6.80 15.41 10.11
CA SER A 69 6.56 16.81 10.47
C SER A 69 5.70 16.93 11.72
N HIS A 70 4.70 16.08 11.85
CA HIS A 70 3.79 16.13 13.00
C HIS A 70 4.46 15.64 14.28
N THR A 71 5.20 14.53 14.19
CA THR A 71 5.79 13.88 15.37
C THR A 71 7.15 14.41 15.76
N GLY A 72 7.86 15.06 14.83
CA GLY A 72 9.22 15.48 15.04
C GLY A 72 10.24 14.35 14.91
N HIS A 73 9.79 13.15 14.57
CA HIS A 73 10.68 12.02 14.35
C HIS A 73 11.16 12.01 12.91
N LYS A 74 12.41 11.60 12.72
CA LYS A 74 12.95 11.38 11.39
C LYS A 74 12.60 9.97 10.95
N ILE A 75 11.70 9.86 9.98
CA ILE A 75 11.19 8.58 9.52
C ILE A 75 11.71 8.34 8.10
N ILE A 76 12.35 7.20 7.90
CA ILE A 76 12.89 6.80 6.61
C ILE A 76 12.30 5.43 6.28
N VAL A 77 11.70 5.32 5.10
CA VAL A 77 11.21 4.03 4.61
C VAL A 77 12.40 3.31 4.00
N VAL A 78 12.84 2.25 4.67
CA VAL A 78 14.00 1.48 4.23
C VAL A 78 13.61 0.53 3.10
N ASP A 79 12.42 -0.04 3.20
CA ASP A 79 11.92 -0.98 2.21
C ASP A 79 10.40 -0.97 2.23
N ALA A 80 9.81 -1.14 1.07
CA ALA A 80 8.36 -1.20 0.94
C ALA A 80 7.99 -2.09 -0.23
N GLU A 81 6.93 -2.88 -0.05
CA GLU A 81 6.41 -3.72 -1.10
C GLU A 81 4.89 -3.69 -1.06
N ALA A 82 4.29 -3.52 -2.23
CA ALA A 82 2.86 -3.59 -2.40
C ALA A 82 2.52 -4.87 -3.15
N ILE A 83 1.53 -5.61 -2.66
CA ILE A 83 0.98 -6.77 -3.33
C ILE A 83 -0.47 -6.44 -3.66
N CYS A 84 -0.83 -6.56 -4.92
CA CYS A 84 -2.17 -6.25 -5.38
C CYS A 84 -2.83 -7.52 -5.94
N TYR A 85 -4.03 -7.80 -5.47
CA TYR A 85 -4.86 -8.89 -5.98
C TYR A 85 -6.04 -8.25 -6.69
N VAL A 86 -6.25 -8.63 -7.95
CA VAL A 86 -7.39 -8.11 -8.70
C VAL A 86 -8.25 -9.24 -9.21
N GLN A 87 -9.56 -9.00 -9.27
CA GLN A 87 -10.49 -9.90 -9.90
C GLN A 87 -10.99 -9.18 -11.16
N LEU A 88 -10.76 -9.79 -12.31
CA LEU A 88 -11.08 -9.21 -13.61
C LEU A 88 -12.22 -9.97 -14.27
N ALA A 89 -13.00 -9.27 -15.07
CA ALA A 89 -13.90 -9.90 -16.02
C ALA A 89 -13.39 -9.54 -17.42
N ILE A 90 -12.90 -10.52 -18.13
CA ILE A 90 -12.38 -10.35 -19.49
C ILE A 90 -13.31 -11.10 -20.44
N ASP A 91 -14.01 -10.36 -21.27
CA ASP A 91 -15.01 -10.92 -22.19
C ASP A 91 -16.01 -11.83 -21.46
N GLY A 92 -16.42 -11.40 -20.27
CA GLY A 92 -17.37 -12.14 -19.45
C GLY A 92 -16.78 -13.27 -18.62
N THR A 93 -15.50 -13.57 -18.79
CA THR A 93 -14.80 -14.60 -18.02
C THR A 93 -14.07 -13.97 -16.86
N ARG A 94 -14.25 -14.52 -15.66
CA ARG A 94 -13.58 -14.03 -14.46
C ARG A 94 -12.22 -14.67 -14.30
N VAL A 95 -11.21 -13.84 -14.06
CA VAL A 95 -9.86 -14.29 -13.79
C VAL A 95 -9.28 -13.45 -12.64
N CYS A 96 -8.31 -14.03 -11.94
CA CYS A 96 -7.61 -13.33 -10.87
C CYS A 96 -6.20 -12.99 -11.34
N GLY A 97 -5.71 -11.84 -10.92
CA GLY A 97 -4.35 -11.43 -11.18
C GLY A 97 -3.67 -10.98 -9.90
N VAL A 98 -2.37 -11.13 -9.87
CA VAL A 98 -1.54 -10.73 -8.72
C VAL A 98 -0.36 -9.94 -9.25
N GLY A 99 -0.09 -8.81 -8.62
CA GLY A 99 1.05 -7.98 -8.95
C GLY A 99 1.79 -7.55 -7.69
N ARG A 100 3.11 -7.47 -7.79
CA ARG A 100 3.98 -7.05 -6.70
C ARG A 100 4.91 -5.97 -7.20
N SER A 101 5.10 -4.95 -6.38
CA SER A 101 6.04 -3.87 -6.70
C SER A 101 6.27 -3.04 -5.46
N THR A 102 7.31 -2.22 -5.47
CA THR A 102 7.52 -1.20 -4.45
C THR A 102 6.53 -0.04 -4.61
N ASP A 103 5.88 0.07 -5.77
CA ASP A 103 4.93 1.11 -6.11
C ASP A 103 3.55 0.48 -6.27
N ILE A 104 2.55 1.01 -5.55
CA ILE A 104 1.20 0.44 -5.57
C ILE A 104 0.53 0.57 -6.95
N VAL A 105 0.80 1.65 -7.67
CA VAL A 105 0.26 1.83 -9.02
C VAL A 105 0.83 0.77 -9.96
N HIS A 106 2.12 0.57 -9.89
CA HIS A 106 2.80 -0.45 -10.68
C HIS A 106 2.32 -1.86 -10.32
N ALA A 107 2.14 -2.12 -9.01
CA ALA A 107 1.62 -3.40 -8.53
C ALA A 107 0.22 -3.66 -9.10
N THR A 108 -0.64 -2.65 -9.13
CA THR A 108 -1.99 -2.77 -9.68
C THR A 108 -1.96 -3.07 -11.18
N MET A 109 -1.14 -2.34 -11.93
CA MET A 109 -1.01 -2.59 -13.37
C MET A 109 -0.46 -3.99 -13.64
N SER A 110 0.53 -4.40 -12.87
CA SER A 110 1.12 -5.75 -12.98
C SER A 110 0.07 -6.82 -12.68
N ALA A 111 -0.79 -6.59 -11.69
CA ALA A 111 -1.87 -7.52 -11.36
C ALA A 111 -2.85 -7.68 -12.52
N ILE A 112 -3.21 -6.59 -13.17
CA ILE A 112 -4.11 -6.62 -14.34
C ILE A 112 -3.46 -7.40 -15.48
N LEU A 113 -2.19 -7.13 -15.76
CA LEU A 113 -1.47 -7.86 -16.80
C LEU A 113 -1.31 -9.33 -16.47
N SER A 114 -1.11 -9.67 -15.20
CA SER A 114 -1.05 -11.05 -14.73
C SER A 114 -2.37 -11.77 -15.02
N GLY A 115 -3.50 -11.13 -14.72
CA GLY A 115 -4.80 -11.70 -15.00
C GLY A 115 -5.05 -11.88 -16.49
N LEU A 116 -4.66 -10.90 -17.29
CA LEU A 116 -4.78 -10.99 -18.74
C LEU A 116 -3.93 -12.14 -19.30
N GLY A 117 -2.71 -12.30 -18.78
CA GLY A 117 -1.84 -13.39 -19.17
C GLY A 117 -2.44 -14.76 -18.85
N ARG A 118 -3.06 -14.90 -17.68
CA ARG A 118 -3.76 -16.14 -17.31
C ARG A 118 -4.93 -16.44 -18.22
N HIS A 119 -5.70 -15.43 -18.57
CA HIS A 119 -6.81 -15.56 -19.48
C HIS A 119 -6.35 -16.05 -20.85
N SER A 120 -5.31 -15.39 -21.40
CA SER A 120 -4.76 -15.76 -22.70
C SER A 120 -4.15 -17.16 -22.68
N SER A 121 -3.42 -17.52 -21.63
CA SER A 121 -2.82 -18.85 -21.50
C SER A 121 -3.89 -19.93 -21.41
N GLY A 122 -4.96 -19.68 -20.63
CA GLY A 122 -6.08 -20.61 -20.55
C GLY A 122 -6.77 -20.80 -21.89
N TYR A 123 -6.98 -19.70 -22.61
CA TYR A 123 -7.58 -19.73 -23.94
C TYR A 123 -6.72 -20.52 -24.92
N LEU A 124 -5.42 -20.25 -24.93
CA LEU A 124 -4.49 -20.94 -25.81
C LEU A 124 -4.40 -22.43 -25.46
N SER A 125 -4.46 -22.76 -24.18
CA SER A 125 -4.44 -24.13 -23.72
C SER A 125 -5.69 -24.89 -24.16
N ALA A 126 -6.83 -24.20 -24.20
CA ALA A 126 -8.10 -24.79 -24.63
C ALA A 126 -8.18 -24.99 -26.13
N ALA A 127 -7.42 -24.21 -26.87
CA ALA A 127 -7.38 -24.32 -28.32
C ALA A 127 -6.46 -25.43 -28.76
#